data_0269a94b585f99869288244b26ae6350
#
_entry.id   0269a94b585f99869288244b26ae6350
#
_cell.length_a   1.000
_cell.length_b   1.000
_cell.length_c   1.000
_cell.angle_alpha   90.00
_cell.angle_beta   90.00
_cell.angle_gamma   90.00
#
_symmetry.space_group_name_H-M   'P 1'
#
loop_
_entity.id
_entity.type
_entity.pdbx_description
1 polymer ?
#
loop_
_entity_poly.entity_id
_entity_poly.type
_entity_poly.pdbx_seq_one_letter_code
_entity_poly.pdbx_strand_id
1 'polypeptide(L)'
;MGKKFNSAFLNAYIQLDKMCCHKFGIVTGGVTEYINRLINARFAPEREQVLPRLVRYRNIRNRIAHEAGALQSIDELTRMDVKWLEDFVKDIEKKRDPITLYLRKARKYAKRRRTRKKIVGFLILLLIVAMAVCAFIFKDNIIELFNNIKGAVS
;
A
#
# COMPACT_ATOMS: atom_id res chain seq x y z
N MET A 1 15.66 11.82 -35.95
CA MET A 1 16.09 11.80 -34.55
C MET A 1 15.38 10.73 -33.71
N GLY A 2 14.17 10.29 -34.05
CA GLY A 2 13.36 9.31 -33.26
C GLY A 2 13.98 7.94 -33.01
N LYS A 3 14.66 7.33 -34.00
CA LYS A 3 15.18 5.95 -33.91
C LYS A 3 16.07 5.66 -32.68
N LYS A 4 16.90 6.64 -32.27
CA LYS A 4 17.82 6.48 -31.14
C LYS A 4 17.11 6.39 -29.79
N PHE A 5 16.01 7.12 -29.64
CA PHE A 5 15.25 7.10 -28.39
C PHE A 5 14.37 5.87 -28.26
N ASN A 6 13.87 5.31 -29.37
CA ASN A 6 13.02 4.13 -29.36
C ASN A 6 13.78 2.89 -28.85
N SER A 7 15.03 2.67 -29.29
CA SER A 7 15.88 1.60 -28.74
C SER A 7 16.24 1.82 -27.28
N ALA A 8 16.59 3.06 -26.88
CA ALA A 8 16.89 3.39 -25.49
C ALA A 8 15.65 3.20 -24.60
N PHE A 9 14.48 3.62 -25.07
CA PHE A 9 13.20 3.40 -24.39
C PHE A 9 12.92 1.90 -24.19
N LEU A 10 13.06 1.10 -25.25
CA LEU A 10 12.81 -0.35 -25.16
C LEU A 10 13.72 -1.00 -24.12
N ASN A 11 15.00 -0.66 -24.11
CA ASN A 11 15.95 -1.17 -23.13
C ASN A 11 15.57 -0.75 -21.69
N ALA A 12 15.24 0.51 -21.49
CA ALA A 12 14.80 1.01 -20.18
C ALA A 12 13.49 0.34 -19.73
N TYR A 13 12.54 0.12 -20.65
CA TYR A 13 11.30 -0.60 -20.35
C TYR A 13 11.55 -2.06 -19.96
N ILE A 14 12.44 -2.77 -20.66
CA ILE A 14 12.81 -4.15 -20.34
C ILE A 14 13.45 -4.22 -18.94
N GLN A 15 14.28 -3.26 -18.58
CA GLN A 15 14.86 -3.18 -17.23
C GLN A 15 13.76 -2.94 -16.17
N LEU A 16 12.82 -2.04 -16.45
CA LEU A 16 11.69 -1.81 -15.56
C LEU A 16 10.83 -3.06 -15.39
N ASP A 17 10.52 -3.78 -16.49
CA ASP A 17 9.73 -5.01 -16.44
C ASP A 17 10.41 -6.09 -15.58
N LYS A 18 11.72 -6.29 -15.78
CA LYS A 18 12.53 -7.21 -14.96
C LYS A 18 12.53 -6.82 -13.49
N MET A 19 12.67 -5.52 -13.19
CA MET A 19 12.64 -5.03 -11.81
C MET A 19 11.28 -5.24 -11.16
N CYS A 20 10.20 -5.02 -11.88
CA CYS A 20 8.84 -5.30 -11.41
C CYS A 20 8.62 -6.81 -11.23
N CYS A 21 9.11 -7.65 -12.15
CA CYS A 21 9.06 -9.12 -12.01
C CYS A 21 9.77 -9.57 -10.73
N HIS A 22 10.97 -9.09 -10.48
CA HIS A 22 11.73 -9.39 -9.26
C HIS A 22 10.97 -8.91 -8.00
N LYS A 23 10.42 -7.71 -8.04
CA LYS A 23 9.65 -7.13 -6.92
C LYS A 23 8.43 -7.97 -6.54
N PHE A 24 7.75 -8.56 -7.50
CA PHE A 24 6.51 -9.30 -7.28
C PHE A 24 6.67 -10.82 -7.29
N GLY A 25 7.88 -11.33 -7.58
CA GLY A 25 8.16 -12.76 -7.65
C GLY A 25 7.48 -13.45 -8.84
N ILE A 26 7.34 -12.76 -9.97
CA ILE A 26 6.74 -13.29 -11.21
C ILE A 26 7.79 -13.38 -12.32
N VAL A 27 7.52 -14.22 -13.33
CA VAL A 27 8.49 -14.49 -14.41
C VAL A 27 8.40 -13.47 -15.54
N THR A 28 7.18 -13.01 -15.87
CA THR A 28 6.93 -12.10 -17.01
C THR A 28 5.82 -11.11 -16.68
N GLY A 29 5.76 -10.00 -17.43
CA GLY A 29 4.67 -9.03 -17.33
C GLY A 29 4.72 -8.17 -16.07
N GLY A 30 5.92 -7.90 -15.57
CA GLY A 30 6.14 -7.13 -14.35
C GLY A 30 5.49 -5.77 -14.34
N VAL A 31 5.60 -5.01 -15.44
CA VAL A 31 4.95 -3.69 -15.57
C VAL A 31 3.43 -3.82 -15.57
N THR A 32 2.87 -4.85 -16.21
CA THR A 32 1.43 -5.09 -16.21
C THR A 32 0.92 -5.37 -14.79
N GLU A 33 1.63 -6.21 -14.05
CA GLU A 33 1.31 -6.47 -12.65
C GLU A 33 1.44 -5.23 -11.78
N TYR A 34 2.46 -4.39 -12.02
CA TYR A 34 2.60 -3.11 -11.33
C TYR A 34 1.38 -2.20 -11.57
N ILE A 35 0.94 -2.09 -12.83
CA ILE A 35 -0.25 -1.32 -13.22
C ILE A 35 -1.49 -1.86 -12.47
N ASN A 36 -1.72 -3.18 -12.48
CA ASN A 36 -2.88 -3.81 -11.84
C ASN A 36 -2.90 -3.53 -10.33
N ARG A 37 -1.75 -3.64 -9.67
CA ARG A 37 -1.64 -3.30 -8.24
C ARG A 37 -1.86 -1.83 -7.97
N LEU A 38 -1.38 -0.96 -8.85
CA LEU A 38 -1.55 0.48 -8.71
C LEU A 38 -3.00 0.92 -8.95
N ILE A 39 -3.74 0.24 -9.83
CA ILE A 39 -5.19 0.42 -10.02
C ILE A 39 -5.93 0.15 -8.71
N ASN A 40 -5.58 -0.96 -8.03
CA ASN A 40 -6.19 -1.36 -6.76
C ASN A 40 -5.76 -0.49 -5.57
N ALA A 41 -4.58 0.13 -5.63
CA ALA A 41 -4.03 1.00 -4.60
C ALA A 41 -4.51 2.45 -4.76
N ARG A 42 -5.81 2.71 -4.58
CA ARG A 42 -6.45 4.03 -4.85
C ARG A 42 -5.77 5.21 -4.15
N PHE A 43 -5.20 4.99 -2.97
CA PHE A 43 -4.55 6.03 -2.15
C PHE A 43 -3.02 5.98 -2.22
N ALA A 44 -2.46 5.31 -3.23
CA ALA A 44 -1.01 5.33 -3.44
C ALA A 44 -0.55 6.76 -3.83
N PRO A 45 0.56 7.25 -3.25
CA PRO A 45 1.08 8.55 -3.62
C PRO A 45 1.46 8.55 -5.11
N GLU A 46 1.34 9.71 -5.76
CA GLU A 46 1.70 9.92 -7.17
C GLU A 46 0.99 8.99 -8.18
N ARG A 47 -0.02 8.22 -7.74
CA ARG A 47 -0.76 7.29 -8.60
C ARG A 47 -1.28 7.95 -9.87
N GLU A 48 -1.83 9.14 -9.75
CA GLU A 48 -2.45 9.88 -10.86
C GLU A 48 -1.45 10.31 -11.94
N GLN A 49 -0.18 10.43 -11.57
CA GLN A 49 0.90 10.76 -12.51
C GLN A 49 1.58 9.51 -13.07
N VAL A 50 1.81 8.49 -12.22
CA VAL A 50 2.54 7.28 -12.55
C VAL A 50 1.68 6.32 -13.39
N LEU A 51 0.42 6.11 -13.02
CA LEU A 51 -0.45 5.14 -13.69
C LEU A 51 -0.66 5.43 -15.19
N PRO A 52 -1.03 6.65 -15.61
CA PRO A 52 -1.21 6.94 -17.03
C PRO A 52 0.08 6.78 -17.83
N ARG A 53 1.23 7.15 -17.27
CA ARG A 53 2.53 7.00 -17.92
C ARG A 53 2.89 5.53 -18.13
N LEU A 54 2.72 4.68 -17.13
CA LEU A 54 3.00 3.24 -17.25
C LEU A 54 2.08 2.59 -18.28
N VAL A 55 0.80 2.95 -18.31
CA VAL A 55 -0.16 2.45 -19.32
C VAL A 55 0.27 2.88 -20.72
N ARG A 56 0.61 4.17 -20.92
CA ARG A 56 1.13 4.67 -22.20
C ARG A 56 2.37 3.91 -22.64
N TYR A 57 3.36 3.74 -21.76
CA TYR A 57 4.60 3.07 -22.09
C TYR A 57 4.42 1.57 -22.39
N ARG A 58 3.53 0.89 -21.67
CA ARG A 58 3.15 -0.48 -22.01
C ARG A 58 2.54 -0.57 -23.41
N ASN A 59 1.66 0.34 -23.77
CA ASN A 59 1.03 0.37 -25.08
C ASN A 59 2.07 0.63 -26.19
N ILE A 60 2.97 1.59 -25.99
CA ILE A 60 4.07 1.87 -26.94
C ILE A 60 4.97 0.62 -27.10
N ARG A 61 5.36 -0.02 -25.99
CA ARG A 61 6.16 -1.27 -26.05
C ARG A 61 5.44 -2.37 -26.82
N ASN A 62 4.13 -2.52 -26.60
CA ASN A 62 3.35 -3.53 -27.31
C ASN A 62 3.27 -3.24 -28.82
N ARG A 63 3.10 -1.99 -29.22
CA ARG A 63 3.17 -1.57 -30.62
C ARG A 63 4.53 -1.93 -31.23
N ILE A 64 5.63 -1.59 -30.55
CA ILE A 64 6.99 -1.94 -31.02
C ILE A 64 7.16 -3.46 -31.19
N ALA A 65 6.56 -4.28 -30.31
CA ALA A 65 6.71 -5.73 -30.35
C ALA A 65 5.85 -6.42 -31.42
N HIS A 66 4.72 -5.82 -31.81
CA HIS A 66 3.72 -6.49 -32.66
C HIS A 66 3.54 -5.85 -34.03
N GLU A 67 3.98 -4.62 -34.23
CA GLU A 67 3.84 -3.90 -35.51
C GLU A 67 5.18 -3.84 -36.25
N ALA A 68 5.24 -4.41 -37.45
CA ALA A 68 6.43 -4.35 -38.28
C ALA A 68 6.80 -2.88 -38.60
N GLY A 69 8.04 -2.51 -38.33
CA GLY A 69 8.51 -1.13 -38.57
C GLY A 69 8.15 -0.11 -37.49
N ALA A 70 7.39 -0.48 -36.46
CA ALA A 70 6.98 0.45 -35.39
C ALA A 70 8.19 1.09 -34.67
N LEU A 71 9.28 0.34 -34.52
CA LEU A 71 10.52 0.86 -33.90
C LEU A 71 11.11 2.06 -34.67
N GLN A 72 10.83 2.18 -35.98
CA GLN A 72 11.30 3.27 -36.84
C GLN A 72 10.28 4.40 -36.98
N SER A 73 8.99 4.12 -36.81
CA SER A 73 7.88 5.05 -37.10
C SER A 73 7.34 5.79 -35.87
N ILE A 74 7.67 5.36 -34.65
CA ILE A 74 7.23 6.02 -33.41
C ILE A 74 8.07 7.27 -33.17
N ASP A 75 7.49 8.43 -33.30
CA ASP A 75 8.10 9.75 -33.02
C ASP A 75 7.66 10.36 -31.69
N GLU A 76 6.79 9.66 -30.94
CA GLU A 76 6.20 10.15 -29.69
C GLU A 76 7.15 10.09 -28.49
N LEU A 77 8.28 9.39 -28.61
CA LEU A 77 9.22 9.17 -27.52
C LEU A 77 10.30 10.24 -27.47
N THR A 78 10.53 10.74 -26.28
CA THR A 78 11.52 11.77 -25.98
C THR A 78 12.61 11.24 -25.05
N ARG A 79 13.72 11.97 -24.93
CA ARG A 79 14.74 11.70 -23.92
C ARG A 79 14.17 11.70 -22.49
N MET A 80 13.13 12.50 -22.24
CA MET A 80 12.50 12.59 -20.93
C MET A 80 11.74 11.32 -20.58
N ASP A 81 11.14 10.63 -21.56
CA ASP A 81 10.46 9.35 -21.33
C ASP A 81 11.45 8.27 -20.91
N VAL A 82 12.61 8.20 -21.58
CA VAL A 82 13.69 7.25 -21.21
C VAL A 82 14.19 7.54 -19.81
N LYS A 83 14.52 8.81 -19.52
CA LYS A 83 15.00 9.22 -18.20
C LYS A 83 13.98 8.90 -17.11
N TRP A 84 12.71 9.12 -17.36
CA TRP A 84 11.66 8.82 -16.39
C TRP A 84 11.62 7.30 -16.06
N LEU A 85 11.73 6.43 -17.05
CA LEU A 85 11.78 4.98 -16.84
C LEU A 85 12.99 4.57 -15.98
N GLU A 86 14.18 5.11 -16.31
CA GLU A 86 15.39 4.86 -15.52
C GLU A 86 15.28 5.33 -14.07
N ASP A 87 14.71 6.51 -13.86
CA ASP A 87 14.52 7.07 -12.52
C ASP A 87 13.44 6.26 -11.74
N PHE A 88 12.41 5.79 -12.43
CA PHE A 88 11.40 4.93 -11.81
C PHE A 88 11.94 3.55 -11.41
N VAL A 89 12.86 2.97 -12.19
CA VAL A 89 13.62 1.76 -11.80
C VAL A 89 14.36 2.01 -10.47
N LYS A 90 15.09 3.13 -10.38
CA LYS A 90 15.82 3.52 -9.15
C LYS A 90 14.87 3.71 -7.95
N ASP A 91 13.67 4.25 -8.18
CA ASP A 91 12.69 4.41 -7.11
C ASP A 91 12.15 3.07 -6.62
N ILE A 92 11.96 2.09 -7.51
CA ILE A 92 11.62 0.72 -7.11
C ILE A 92 12.75 0.09 -6.29
N GLU A 93 14.00 0.18 -6.74
CA GLU A 93 15.17 -0.32 -6.02
C GLU A 93 15.30 0.29 -4.62
N LYS A 94 15.15 1.60 -4.52
CA LYS A 94 15.21 2.36 -3.26
C LYS A 94 13.94 2.25 -2.41
N LYS A 95 12.95 1.45 -2.84
CA LYS A 95 11.66 1.27 -2.14
C LYS A 95 10.92 2.59 -1.90
N ARG A 96 11.02 3.53 -2.84
CA ARG A 96 10.35 4.84 -2.82
C ARG A 96 9.17 4.92 -3.77
N ASP A 97 8.94 3.89 -4.55
CA ASP A 97 7.85 3.78 -5.51
C ASP A 97 6.46 3.80 -4.85
N PRO A 98 5.43 4.27 -5.56
CA PRO A 98 4.06 4.45 -5.04
C PRO A 98 3.48 3.24 -4.30
N ILE A 99 3.65 2.03 -4.82
CA ILE A 99 3.11 0.80 -4.21
C ILE A 99 3.81 0.51 -2.88
N THR A 100 5.14 0.62 -2.84
CA THR A 100 5.90 0.37 -1.61
C THR A 100 5.54 1.38 -0.52
N LEU A 101 5.39 2.66 -0.88
CA LEU A 101 4.99 3.70 0.07
C LEU A 101 3.56 3.47 0.58
N TYR A 102 2.63 3.09 -0.30
CA TYR A 102 1.27 2.73 0.07
C TYR A 102 1.23 1.57 1.06
N LEU A 103 1.93 0.46 0.76
CA LEU A 103 1.99 -0.71 1.63
C LEU A 103 2.65 -0.40 2.99
N ARG A 104 3.66 0.46 3.00
CA ARG A 104 4.30 0.93 4.25
C ARG A 104 3.29 1.71 5.11
N LYS A 105 2.52 2.63 4.52
CA LYS A 105 1.46 3.36 5.23
C LYS A 105 0.38 2.39 5.74
N ALA A 106 -0.11 1.48 4.90
CA ALA A 106 -1.13 0.50 5.27
C ALA A 106 -0.68 -0.38 6.46
N ARG A 107 0.56 -0.89 6.44
CA ARG A 107 1.14 -1.65 7.56
C ARG A 107 1.21 -0.82 8.85
N LYS A 108 1.60 0.45 8.76
CA LYS A 108 1.65 1.36 9.91
C LYS A 108 0.27 1.58 10.53
N TYR A 109 -0.77 1.76 9.70
CA TYR A 109 -2.15 1.88 10.17
C TYR A 109 -2.65 0.58 10.83
N ALA A 110 -2.40 -0.58 10.20
CA ALA A 110 -2.77 -1.87 10.76
C ALA A 110 -2.10 -2.12 12.14
N LYS A 111 -0.81 -1.79 12.27
CA LYS A 111 -0.08 -1.90 13.55
C LYS A 111 -0.70 -1.00 14.63
N ARG A 112 -0.97 0.28 14.30
CA ARG A 112 -1.61 1.23 15.24
C ARG A 112 -2.98 0.74 15.69
N ARG A 113 -3.81 0.20 14.79
CA ARG A 113 -5.13 -0.34 15.13
C ARG A 113 -5.03 -1.53 16.10
N ARG A 114 -4.06 -2.43 15.88
CA ARG A 114 -3.82 -3.57 16.79
C ARG A 114 -3.38 -3.10 18.19
N THR A 115 -2.48 -2.12 18.26
CA THR A 115 -2.01 -1.56 19.53
C THR A 115 -3.14 -0.88 20.29
N ARG A 116 -3.98 -0.07 19.62
CA ARG A 116 -5.15 0.56 20.24
C ARG A 116 -6.11 -0.48 20.84
N LYS A 117 -6.43 -1.56 20.11
CA LYS A 117 -7.27 -2.65 20.63
C LYS A 117 -6.70 -3.28 21.91
N LYS A 118 -5.38 -3.51 21.96
CA LYS A 118 -4.71 -4.05 23.16
C LYS A 118 -4.79 -3.08 24.35
N ILE A 119 -4.57 -1.79 24.11
CA ILE A 119 -4.66 -0.76 25.16
C ILE A 119 -6.08 -0.68 25.70
N VAL A 120 -7.08 -0.63 24.83
CA VAL A 120 -8.49 -0.59 25.26
C VAL A 120 -8.85 -1.85 26.06
N GLY A 121 -8.47 -3.03 25.61
CA GLY A 121 -8.68 -4.28 26.34
C GLY A 121 -8.03 -4.28 27.72
N PHE A 122 -6.79 -3.77 27.84
CA PHE A 122 -6.11 -3.62 29.10
C PHE A 122 -6.82 -2.63 30.06
N LEU A 123 -7.29 -1.51 29.55
CA LEU A 123 -8.04 -0.53 30.34
C LEU A 123 -9.35 -1.11 30.86
N ILE A 124 -10.07 -1.87 30.03
CA ILE A 124 -11.31 -2.57 30.45
C ILE A 124 -11.00 -3.57 31.57
N LEU A 125 -9.92 -4.35 31.43
CA LEU A 125 -9.51 -5.30 32.46
C LEU A 125 -9.19 -4.59 33.79
N LEU A 126 -8.44 -3.49 33.75
CA LEU A 126 -8.15 -2.68 34.96
C LEU A 126 -9.43 -2.16 35.62
N LEU A 127 -10.40 -1.72 34.82
CA LEU A 127 -11.69 -1.22 35.34
C LEU A 127 -12.47 -2.35 36.02
N ILE A 128 -12.50 -3.56 35.46
CA ILE A 128 -13.15 -4.73 36.07
C ILE A 128 -12.47 -5.09 37.40
N VAL A 129 -11.16 -5.10 37.44
CA VAL A 129 -10.39 -5.39 38.67
C VAL A 129 -10.68 -4.31 39.73
N ALA A 130 -10.68 -3.04 39.35
CA ALA A 130 -11.00 -1.95 40.27
C ALA A 130 -12.43 -2.07 40.85
N MET A 131 -13.41 -2.40 40.01
CA MET A 131 -14.78 -2.64 40.49
C MET A 131 -14.87 -3.83 41.45
N ALA A 132 -14.16 -4.94 41.15
CA ALA A 132 -14.13 -6.10 42.05
C ALA A 132 -13.49 -5.78 43.40
N VAL A 133 -12.40 -5.01 43.40
CA VAL A 133 -11.77 -4.53 44.65
C VAL A 133 -12.71 -3.62 45.45
N CYS A 134 -13.37 -2.67 44.79
CA CYS A 134 -14.36 -1.81 45.45
C CYS A 134 -15.52 -2.62 46.03
N ALA A 135 -16.08 -3.58 45.30
CA ALA A 135 -17.13 -4.44 45.77
C ALA A 135 -16.69 -5.28 47.00
N PHE A 136 -15.43 -5.75 47.01
CA PHE A 136 -14.88 -6.49 48.14
C PHE A 136 -14.69 -5.61 49.38
N ILE A 137 -14.18 -4.38 49.22
CA ILE A 137 -13.98 -3.44 50.35
C ILE A 137 -15.30 -2.99 50.93
N PHE A 138 -16.29 -2.72 50.10
CA PHE A 138 -17.59 -2.19 50.55
C PHE A 138 -18.67 -3.26 50.71
N LYS A 139 -18.31 -4.55 50.70
CA LYS A 139 -19.30 -5.66 50.81
C LYS A 139 -20.23 -5.54 52.01
N ASP A 140 -19.70 -5.16 53.19
CA ASP A 140 -20.48 -5.10 54.41
C ASP A 140 -21.48 -3.95 54.35
N ASN A 141 -21.11 -2.80 53.83
CA ASN A 141 -22.02 -1.66 53.60
C ASN A 141 -23.10 -1.98 52.56
N ILE A 142 -22.76 -2.75 51.51
CA ILE A 142 -23.73 -3.17 50.49
C ILE A 142 -24.73 -4.16 51.06
N ILE A 143 -24.31 -5.08 51.91
CA ILE A 143 -25.17 -6.06 52.57
C ILE A 143 -26.15 -5.34 53.52
N GLU A 144 -25.66 -4.39 54.31
CA GLU A 144 -26.49 -3.58 55.20
C GLU A 144 -27.54 -2.76 54.45
N LEU A 145 -27.15 -2.11 53.35
CA LEU A 145 -28.07 -1.37 52.47
C LEU A 145 -29.15 -2.30 51.88
N PHE A 146 -28.78 -3.49 51.44
CA PHE A 146 -29.71 -4.47 50.88
C PHE A 146 -30.72 -4.99 51.93
N ASN A 147 -30.24 -5.22 53.14
CA ASN A 147 -31.12 -5.62 54.26
C ASN A 147 -32.08 -4.52 54.66
N ASN A 148 -31.65 -3.25 54.68
CA ASN A 148 -32.51 -2.11 54.98
C ASN A 148 -33.59 -1.92 53.90
N ILE A 149 -33.28 -2.09 52.63
CA ILE A 149 -34.27 -2.01 51.54
C ILE A 149 -35.28 -3.15 51.63
N LYS A 150 -34.84 -4.36 51.95
CA LYS A 150 -35.71 -5.53 52.11
C LYS A 150 -36.66 -5.40 53.28
N GLY A 151 -36.22 -4.78 54.39
CA GLY A 151 -37.06 -4.49 55.54
C GLY A 151 -38.07 -3.36 55.34
N ALA A 152 -37.83 -2.46 54.34
CA ALA A 152 -38.74 -1.37 54.02
C ALA A 152 -39.88 -1.77 53.04
N VAL A 153 -39.75 -2.93 52.39
CA VAL A 153 -40.72 -3.45 51.39
C VAL A 153 -41.62 -4.56 52.00
N SER A 154 -41.35 -4.99 53.21
CA SER A 154 -42.12 -5.97 53.96
C SER A 154 -43.00 -5.31 54.97
#